data_1715a037fe65f4f5aca58d4044da0505
#
_entry.id   1715a037fe65f4f5aca58d4044da0505
#
_cell.length_a   1.000
_cell.length_b   1.000
_cell.length_c   1.000
_cell.angle_alpha   90.00
_cell.angle_beta   90.00
_cell.angle_gamma   90.00
#
_symmetry.space_group_name_H-M   'P 1'
#
loop_
_entity.id
_entity.type
_entity.pdbx_description
1 polymer ?
#
loop_
_entity_poly.entity_id
_entity_poly.type
_entity_poly.pdbx_seq_one_letter_code
_entity_poly.pdbx_strand_id
1 'polypeptide(L)'
;KILDGVAFLLLLLFCFSFYQDAWRNRFPICVYMDLYHQLSIQKDFWANIEKENEKYLHTAEKYITQAGDKPQTIVLVIGESMNREDMSLYGYSRKTTPRLEEIDKNERNFLKAKIAYSTRFSTVAAFNTMLEFDPAPLPEHGHVLAFFKKAGFHIVWISNQEDTAIHAEYQTFSDENVSLNRKGGRSSASMDEKVLPELASALEKAHGKTLIIVHLIGLHPHFSLRYPHDLKPNWDENDEVKQMLKNNGQSLRNQLLKSQYDLAMLYQDTILAKTFEITKEHSAGQPVSWVYLSDHGAETGRRDDLMGHSSTTLGGYTIPFLFWTNRPDVKLIAEDLEKRPFRGDWLSYMLLDIAGIQCKFPYAEKSWLNENYLWTEPKEITELKKHEKNQEIY
;
A
#
# COMPACT_ATOMS: atom_id res chain seq x y z
N LYS A 1 9.95 -51.32 -41.80
CA LYS A 1 10.52 -51.33 -40.44
C LYS A 1 11.36 -50.04 -40.12
N ILE A 2 12.26 -49.59 -40.99
CA ILE A 2 13.02 -48.35 -40.77
C ILE A 2 12.11 -47.12 -40.86
N LEU A 3 11.25 -47.07 -41.87
CA LEU A 3 10.22 -46.04 -42.07
C LEU A 3 9.24 -45.96 -40.93
N ASP A 4 8.83 -47.11 -40.39
CA ASP A 4 7.88 -47.18 -39.23
C ASP A 4 8.55 -46.62 -37.97
N GLY A 5 9.85 -46.91 -37.78
CA GLY A 5 10.62 -46.37 -36.66
C GLY A 5 10.81 -44.87 -36.73
N VAL A 6 11.08 -44.33 -37.94
CA VAL A 6 11.19 -42.91 -38.19
C VAL A 6 9.86 -42.19 -37.98
N ALA A 7 8.75 -42.75 -38.49
CA ALA A 7 7.41 -42.20 -38.28
C ALA A 7 7.03 -42.17 -36.79
N PHE A 8 7.35 -43.24 -36.03
CA PHE A 8 7.12 -43.27 -34.60
C PHE A 8 7.95 -42.24 -33.84
N LEU A 9 9.22 -42.07 -34.20
CA LEU A 9 10.09 -41.06 -33.62
C LEU A 9 9.57 -39.64 -33.86
N LEU A 10 9.14 -39.36 -35.10
CA LEU A 10 8.55 -38.07 -35.48
C LEU A 10 7.23 -37.80 -34.72
N LEU A 11 6.40 -38.85 -34.51
CA LEU A 11 5.20 -38.74 -33.70
C LEU A 11 5.51 -38.42 -32.25
N LEU A 12 6.52 -39.08 -31.66
CA LEU A 12 6.98 -38.78 -30.30
C LEU A 12 7.51 -37.35 -30.15
N LEU A 13 8.31 -36.89 -31.13
CA LEU A 13 8.81 -35.51 -31.14
C LEU A 13 7.65 -34.50 -31.30
N PHE A 14 6.67 -34.81 -32.13
CA PHE A 14 5.46 -34.01 -32.29
C PHE A 14 4.67 -33.94 -30.96
N CYS A 15 4.41 -35.09 -30.32
CA CYS A 15 3.74 -35.15 -29.02
C CYS A 15 4.53 -34.38 -27.94
N PHE A 16 5.86 -34.52 -27.93
CA PHE A 16 6.73 -33.78 -27.01
C PHE A 16 6.70 -32.27 -27.25
N SER A 17 6.57 -31.84 -28.52
CA SER A 17 6.46 -30.42 -28.83
C SER A 17 5.23 -29.76 -28.19
N PHE A 18 4.13 -30.48 -28.03
CA PHE A 18 2.94 -29.99 -27.31
C PHE A 18 3.14 -29.82 -25.81
N TYR A 19 4.16 -30.44 -25.23
CA TYR A 19 4.52 -30.26 -23.82
C TYR A 19 5.26 -28.94 -23.57
N GLN A 20 5.83 -28.34 -24.62
CA GLN A 20 6.58 -27.07 -24.54
C GLN A 20 5.65 -25.89 -24.82
N ASP A 21 5.48 -24.99 -23.85
CA ASP A 21 4.61 -23.80 -23.96
C ASP A 21 4.94 -22.95 -25.19
N ALA A 22 6.22 -22.81 -25.51
CA ALA A 22 6.68 -22.05 -26.69
C ALA A 22 6.18 -22.60 -28.02
N TRP A 23 5.93 -23.91 -28.13
CA TRP A 23 5.37 -24.54 -29.30
C TRP A 23 3.84 -24.54 -29.27
N ARG A 24 3.24 -24.84 -28.14
CA ARG A 24 1.79 -24.82 -27.90
C ARG A 24 1.19 -23.47 -28.30
N ASN A 25 1.85 -22.38 -27.92
CA ASN A 25 1.44 -21.00 -28.23
C ASN A 25 1.58 -20.64 -29.74
N ARG A 26 2.13 -21.50 -30.57
CA ARG A 26 2.19 -21.34 -32.03
C ARG A 26 1.07 -22.04 -32.78
N PHE A 27 0.33 -22.94 -32.13
CA PHE A 27 -0.80 -23.62 -32.74
C PHE A 27 -2.09 -22.87 -32.43
N PRO A 28 -2.80 -22.34 -33.44
CA PRO A 28 -3.99 -21.51 -33.23
C PRO A 28 -5.04 -22.19 -32.35
N ILE A 29 -5.27 -23.50 -32.52
CA ILE A 29 -6.24 -24.23 -31.72
C ILE A 29 -5.86 -24.30 -30.25
N CYS A 30 -4.57 -24.45 -29.92
CA CYS A 30 -4.10 -24.44 -28.54
C CYS A 30 -4.24 -23.04 -27.93
N VAL A 31 -3.90 -22.01 -28.69
CA VAL A 31 -4.08 -20.61 -28.28
C VAL A 31 -5.55 -20.30 -27.99
N TYR A 32 -6.48 -20.76 -28.83
CA TYR A 32 -7.91 -20.59 -28.61
C TYR A 32 -8.41 -21.38 -27.37
N MET A 33 -7.91 -22.60 -27.18
CA MET A 33 -8.26 -23.40 -25.99
C MET A 33 -7.73 -22.77 -24.70
N ASP A 34 -6.48 -22.30 -24.70
CA ASP A 34 -5.88 -21.61 -23.56
C ASP A 34 -6.61 -20.29 -23.28
N LEU A 35 -6.95 -19.52 -24.34
CA LEU A 35 -7.75 -18.31 -24.21
C LEU A 35 -9.14 -18.60 -23.60
N TYR A 36 -9.84 -19.62 -24.11
CA TYR A 36 -11.13 -20.02 -23.60
C TYR A 36 -11.04 -20.43 -22.11
N HIS A 37 -10.02 -21.21 -21.75
CA HIS A 37 -9.77 -21.63 -20.39
C HIS A 37 -9.47 -20.42 -19.48
N GLN A 38 -8.64 -19.48 -19.91
CA GLN A 38 -8.35 -18.23 -19.18
C GLN A 38 -9.62 -17.38 -19.00
N LEU A 39 -10.43 -17.24 -20.06
CA LEU A 39 -11.71 -16.52 -19.97
C LEU A 39 -12.70 -17.19 -19.02
N SER A 40 -12.74 -18.51 -18.97
CA SER A 40 -13.56 -19.26 -18.01
C SER A 40 -13.10 -19.01 -16.57
N ILE A 41 -11.80 -19.14 -16.31
CA ILE A 41 -11.21 -18.83 -14.99
C ILE A 41 -11.50 -17.40 -14.57
N GLN A 42 -11.33 -16.47 -15.49
CA GLN A 42 -11.59 -15.05 -15.24
C GLN A 42 -13.07 -14.79 -14.94
N LYS A 43 -13.98 -15.43 -15.65
CA LYS A 43 -15.43 -15.34 -15.41
C LYS A 43 -15.80 -15.87 -14.02
N ASP A 44 -15.27 -17.04 -13.65
CA ASP A 44 -15.51 -17.64 -12.34
C ASP A 44 -14.90 -16.80 -11.21
N PHE A 45 -13.72 -16.21 -11.44
CA PHE A 45 -13.08 -15.26 -10.52
C PHE A 45 -13.96 -14.03 -10.27
N TRP A 46 -14.46 -13.39 -11.33
CA TRP A 46 -15.33 -12.22 -11.18
C TRP A 46 -16.68 -12.57 -10.51
N ALA A 47 -17.27 -13.69 -10.83
CA ALA A 47 -18.49 -14.14 -10.18
C ALA A 47 -18.30 -14.43 -8.67
N ASN A 48 -17.13 -14.94 -8.29
CA ASN A 48 -16.79 -15.16 -6.89
C ASN A 48 -16.57 -13.81 -6.16
N ILE A 49 -15.87 -12.86 -6.77
CA ILE A 49 -15.68 -11.51 -6.20
C ILE A 49 -17.03 -10.83 -6.00
N GLU A 50 -17.92 -10.85 -6.98
CA GLU A 50 -19.24 -10.22 -6.87
C GLU A 50 -20.03 -10.82 -5.70
N LYS A 51 -20.01 -12.15 -5.55
CA LYS A 51 -20.65 -12.83 -4.43
C LYS A 51 -20.04 -12.50 -3.06
N GLU A 52 -18.72 -12.39 -2.97
CA GLU A 52 -18.05 -11.96 -1.73
C GLU A 52 -18.38 -10.49 -1.41
N ASN A 53 -18.39 -9.61 -2.41
CA ASN A 53 -18.78 -8.22 -2.24
C ASN A 53 -20.22 -8.05 -1.74
N GLU A 54 -21.16 -8.85 -2.24
CA GLU A 54 -22.51 -8.86 -1.72
C GLU A 54 -22.56 -9.22 -0.23
N LYS A 55 -21.75 -10.18 0.22
CA LYS A 55 -21.63 -10.52 1.64
C LYS A 55 -21.08 -9.36 2.45
N TYR A 56 -20.01 -8.71 1.97
CA TYR A 56 -19.42 -7.54 2.63
C TYR A 56 -20.44 -6.39 2.73
N LEU A 57 -21.20 -6.12 1.67
CA LEU A 57 -22.23 -5.09 1.68
C LEU A 57 -23.39 -5.43 2.64
N HIS A 58 -23.79 -6.69 2.73
CA HIS A 58 -24.77 -7.16 3.68
C HIS A 58 -24.26 -7.04 5.13
N THR A 59 -23.01 -7.40 5.37
CA THR A 59 -22.35 -7.21 6.67
C THR A 59 -22.34 -5.73 7.06
N ALA A 60 -21.94 -4.85 6.16
CA ALA A 60 -21.94 -3.41 6.42
C ALA A 60 -23.32 -2.88 6.78
N GLU A 61 -24.37 -3.25 6.03
CA GLU A 61 -25.76 -2.86 6.30
C GLU A 61 -26.27 -3.33 7.67
N LYS A 62 -25.90 -4.55 8.05
CA LYS A 62 -26.26 -5.14 9.35
C LYS A 62 -25.62 -4.43 10.53
N TYR A 63 -24.38 -3.94 10.38
CA TYR A 63 -23.59 -3.42 11.49
C TYR A 63 -23.51 -1.90 11.57
N ILE A 64 -23.77 -1.14 10.52
CA ILE A 64 -23.84 0.32 10.58
C ILE A 64 -25.05 0.75 11.41
N THR A 65 -24.83 1.62 12.38
CA THR A 65 -25.88 2.25 13.19
C THR A 65 -26.12 3.69 12.79
N GLN A 66 -25.06 4.38 12.34
CA GLN A 66 -25.13 5.75 11.85
C GLN A 66 -24.13 5.95 10.71
N ALA A 67 -24.56 6.54 9.62
CA ALA A 67 -23.76 6.68 8.40
C ALA A 67 -22.92 7.98 8.32
N GLY A 68 -23.02 8.87 9.29
CA GLY A 68 -22.41 10.22 9.22
C GLY A 68 -23.07 11.06 8.12
N ASP A 69 -23.71 12.18 8.47
CA ASP A 69 -24.52 12.95 7.50
C ASP A 69 -23.78 14.14 6.89
N LYS A 70 -22.60 14.50 7.43
CA LYS A 70 -21.85 15.69 7.01
C LYS A 70 -21.07 15.41 5.71
N PRO A 71 -21.16 16.32 4.72
CA PRO A 71 -20.27 16.29 3.57
C PRO A 71 -18.81 16.33 4.01
N GLN A 72 -17.98 15.52 3.40
CA GLN A 72 -16.54 15.46 3.67
C GLN A 72 -15.79 14.72 2.56
N THR A 73 -14.54 15.05 2.36
CA THR A 73 -13.63 14.31 1.48
C THR A 73 -12.51 13.67 2.30
N ILE A 74 -12.25 12.40 2.04
CA ILE A 74 -11.13 11.67 2.64
C ILE A 74 -10.22 11.24 1.50
N VAL A 75 -8.95 11.63 1.56
CA VAL A 75 -7.89 11.18 0.64
C VAL A 75 -7.01 10.19 1.39
N LEU A 76 -7.04 8.93 0.96
CA LEU A 76 -6.21 7.86 1.47
C LEU A 76 -5.11 7.55 0.45
N VAL A 77 -3.87 7.89 0.76
CA VAL A 77 -2.70 7.59 -0.06
C VAL A 77 -2.02 6.35 0.50
N ILE A 78 -1.94 5.30 -0.30
CA ILE A 78 -1.28 4.04 0.07
C ILE A 78 0.02 3.94 -0.73
N GLY A 79 1.15 3.97 -0.02
CA GLY A 79 2.49 3.73 -0.56
C GLY A 79 2.82 2.24 -0.61
N GLU A 80 3.97 1.93 -1.19
CA GLU A 80 4.46 0.57 -1.39
C GLU A 80 5.90 0.47 -0.87
N SER A 81 6.19 -0.53 -0.03
CA SER A 81 7.55 -0.91 0.42
C SER A 81 8.36 0.21 1.10
N MET A 82 7.71 1.23 1.68
CA MET A 82 8.40 2.36 2.30
C MET A 82 8.72 2.08 3.77
N ASN A 83 10.00 2.08 4.10
CA ASN A 83 10.46 1.91 5.48
C ASN A 83 10.64 3.28 6.16
N ARG A 84 9.96 3.49 7.28
CA ARG A 84 10.04 4.72 8.09
C ARG A 84 11.47 5.04 8.56
N GLU A 85 12.29 4.02 8.85
CA GLU A 85 13.66 4.20 9.33
C GLU A 85 14.59 4.85 8.30
N ASP A 86 14.17 4.89 7.03
CA ASP A 86 14.92 5.51 5.92
C ASP A 86 14.37 6.88 5.52
N MET A 87 13.45 7.44 6.32
CA MET A 87 12.89 8.79 6.11
C MET A 87 13.55 9.79 7.04
N SER A 88 14.09 10.89 6.48
CA SER A 88 14.67 11.96 7.30
C SER A 88 13.63 12.68 8.18
N LEU A 89 12.35 12.63 7.82
CA LEU A 89 11.22 13.05 8.66
C LEU A 89 11.22 12.34 10.04
N TYR A 90 11.78 11.14 10.13
CA TYR A 90 11.89 10.35 11.36
C TYR A 90 13.31 10.28 11.90
N GLY A 91 14.22 11.09 11.37
CA GLY A 91 15.59 11.23 11.88
C GLY A 91 16.66 10.45 11.11
N TYR A 92 16.34 9.91 9.94
CA TYR A 92 17.36 9.31 9.07
C TYR A 92 18.36 10.37 8.60
N SER A 93 19.63 10.03 8.55
CA SER A 93 20.71 10.98 8.28
C SER A 93 20.74 11.51 6.85
N ARG A 94 20.40 10.68 5.85
CA ARG A 94 20.21 11.17 4.48
C ARG A 94 18.91 11.95 4.38
N LYS A 95 18.95 13.09 3.70
CA LYS A 95 17.77 13.96 3.47
C LYS A 95 16.85 13.35 2.39
N THR A 96 16.20 12.24 2.75
CA THR A 96 15.31 11.50 1.87
C THR A 96 13.89 12.04 1.83
N THR A 97 13.46 12.81 2.84
CA THR A 97 12.10 13.36 2.92
C THR A 97 12.06 14.84 3.33
N PRO A 98 12.83 15.73 2.67
CA PRO A 98 12.94 17.15 3.08
C PRO A 98 11.64 17.94 2.93
N ARG A 99 10.77 17.61 1.96
CA ARG A 99 9.48 18.29 1.77
C ARG A 99 8.48 17.93 2.86
N LEU A 100 8.42 16.67 3.25
CA LEU A 100 7.59 16.24 4.38
C LEU A 100 8.09 16.82 5.70
N GLU A 101 9.43 17.00 5.89
CA GLU A 101 9.98 17.74 7.04
C GLU A 101 9.50 19.20 7.08
N GLU A 102 9.45 19.85 5.92
CA GLU A 102 8.96 21.22 5.80
C GLU A 102 7.46 21.32 6.12
N ILE A 103 6.65 20.39 5.63
CA ILE A 103 5.23 20.30 5.95
C ILE A 103 5.03 20.07 7.45
N ASP A 104 5.71 19.09 8.03
CA ASP A 104 5.65 18.77 9.46
C ASP A 104 5.98 19.98 10.36
N LYS A 105 6.93 20.81 9.93
CA LYS A 105 7.32 22.02 10.65
C LYS A 105 6.29 23.16 10.54
N ASN A 106 5.62 23.27 9.39
CA ASN A 106 4.78 24.42 9.08
C ASN A 106 3.28 24.17 9.30
N GLU A 107 2.85 22.91 9.34
CA GLU A 107 1.45 22.51 9.43
C GLU A 107 1.11 21.91 10.80
N ARG A 108 0.38 22.66 11.61
CA ARG A 108 0.05 22.23 13.00
C ARG A 108 -0.80 20.96 13.09
N ASN A 109 -1.61 20.70 12.07
CA ASN A 109 -2.52 19.56 12.03
C ASN A 109 -1.95 18.39 11.21
N PHE A 110 -0.68 18.49 10.79
CA PHE A 110 0.04 17.40 10.15
C PHE A 110 0.69 16.55 11.24
N LEU A 111 0.31 15.31 11.34
CA LEU A 111 0.70 14.40 12.40
C LEU A 111 1.40 13.18 11.82
N LYS A 112 2.36 12.65 12.56
CA LYS A 112 3.06 11.40 12.24
C LYS A 112 3.08 10.47 13.46
N ALA A 113 2.74 9.21 13.30
CA ALA A 113 3.00 8.23 14.34
C ALA A 113 4.51 7.95 14.41
N LYS A 114 5.13 8.18 15.57
CA LYS A 114 6.58 7.88 15.77
C LYS A 114 6.90 6.41 15.62
N ILE A 115 5.94 5.54 15.89
CA ILE A 115 6.03 4.10 15.76
C ILE A 115 4.82 3.63 14.95
N ALA A 116 5.06 3.00 13.81
CA ALA A 116 4.01 2.40 13.01
C ALA A 116 4.49 1.09 12.37
N TYR A 117 3.62 0.09 12.35
CA TYR A 117 3.89 -1.22 11.79
C TYR A 117 2.76 -1.70 10.88
N SER A 118 3.13 -2.28 9.75
CA SER A 118 2.28 -3.25 9.06
C SER A 118 2.30 -4.58 9.82
N THR A 119 1.24 -5.36 9.74
CA THR A 119 1.21 -6.74 10.27
C THR A 119 1.60 -7.76 9.21
N ARG A 120 1.90 -7.29 8.00
CA ARG A 120 2.31 -8.11 6.86
C ARG A 120 3.50 -7.47 6.16
N PHE A 121 4.28 -8.29 5.46
CA PHE A 121 5.51 -7.90 4.77
C PHE A 121 5.38 -7.89 3.24
N SER A 122 4.16 -8.04 2.72
CA SER A 122 3.88 -8.07 1.28
C SER A 122 2.53 -7.45 0.97
N THR A 123 2.39 -6.83 -0.19
CA THR A 123 1.26 -6.01 -0.63
C THR A 123 -0.09 -6.71 -0.49
N VAL A 124 -0.26 -7.89 -1.10
CA VAL A 124 -1.56 -8.61 -1.06
C VAL A 124 -1.99 -8.90 0.37
N ALA A 125 -1.09 -9.46 1.18
CA ALA A 125 -1.40 -9.79 2.57
C ALA A 125 -1.64 -8.53 3.42
N ALA A 126 -0.95 -7.43 3.15
CA ALA A 126 -1.14 -6.16 3.85
C ALA A 126 -2.51 -5.55 3.53
N PHE A 127 -2.92 -5.52 2.27
CA PHE A 127 -4.23 -5.03 1.86
C PHE A 127 -5.37 -5.79 2.50
N ASN A 128 -5.31 -7.13 2.53
CA ASN A 128 -6.32 -7.97 3.16
C ASN A 128 -6.50 -7.66 4.65
N THR A 129 -5.43 -7.24 5.35
CA THR A 129 -5.54 -6.89 6.77
C THR A 129 -5.86 -5.43 7.00
N MET A 130 -5.44 -4.54 6.11
CA MET A 130 -5.57 -3.09 6.24
C MET A 130 -6.97 -2.59 5.90
N LEU A 131 -7.63 -3.20 4.91
CA LEU A 131 -8.96 -2.82 4.44
C LEU A 131 -10.08 -3.74 4.95
N GLU A 132 -9.74 -4.87 5.54
CA GLU A 132 -10.69 -5.75 6.20
C GLU A 132 -10.70 -5.53 7.71
N PHE A 133 -11.80 -5.88 8.35
CA PHE A 133 -11.86 -5.92 9.79
C PHE A 133 -11.37 -7.27 10.31
N ASP A 134 -10.56 -7.25 11.34
CA ASP A 134 -10.21 -8.45 12.10
C ASP A 134 -11.50 -9.20 12.49
N PRO A 135 -11.62 -10.51 12.23
CA PRO A 135 -12.82 -11.28 12.55
C PRO A 135 -13.24 -11.21 14.03
N ALA A 136 -12.38 -10.69 14.91
CA ALA A 136 -12.67 -10.60 16.33
C ALA A 136 -13.85 -9.68 16.74
N PRO A 137 -14.16 -8.52 16.09
CA PRO A 137 -15.38 -7.80 16.44
C PRO A 137 -16.59 -8.21 15.61
N LEU A 138 -16.37 -8.86 14.47
CA LEU A 138 -17.41 -9.32 13.56
C LEU A 138 -17.40 -10.85 13.51
N PRO A 139 -18.56 -11.52 13.64
CA PRO A 139 -18.68 -12.96 13.40
C PRO A 139 -18.53 -13.31 11.91
N GLU A 140 -18.51 -12.31 11.04
CA GLU A 140 -18.44 -12.42 9.59
C GLU A 140 -17.34 -11.47 9.10
N HIS A 141 -16.70 -11.79 7.98
CA HIS A 141 -15.71 -10.90 7.38
C HIS A 141 -16.35 -9.58 6.95
N GLY A 142 -15.69 -8.47 7.24
CA GLY A 142 -16.11 -7.13 6.88
C GLY A 142 -15.01 -6.36 6.16
N HIS A 143 -15.37 -5.65 5.11
CA HIS A 143 -14.47 -4.83 4.32
C HIS A 143 -14.83 -3.35 4.45
N VAL A 144 -13.88 -2.47 4.82
CA VAL A 144 -14.16 -1.07 5.14
C VAL A 144 -14.81 -0.31 3.97
N LEU A 145 -14.43 -0.61 2.72
CA LEU A 145 -15.02 0.06 1.56
C LEU A 145 -16.52 -0.28 1.39
N ALA A 146 -16.94 -1.48 1.80
CA ALA A 146 -18.36 -1.82 1.85
C ALA A 146 -19.13 -0.94 2.86
N PHE A 147 -18.50 -0.63 4.01
CA PHE A 147 -19.07 0.30 5.00
C PHE A 147 -19.15 1.71 4.45
N PHE A 148 -18.12 2.20 3.77
CA PHE A 148 -18.17 3.50 3.09
C PHE A 148 -19.26 3.57 2.03
N LYS A 149 -19.36 2.52 1.20
CA LYS A 149 -20.40 2.42 0.16
C LYS A 149 -21.81 2.48 0.76
N LYS A 150 -22.08 1.68 1.80
CA LYS A 150 -23.37 1.67 2.50
C LYS A 150 -23.64 2.95 3.29
N ALA A 151 -22.59 3.65 3.72
CA ALA A 151 -22.72 4.97 4.33
C ALA A 151 -22.94 6.09 3.28
N GLY A 152 -22.98 5.77 1.99
CA GLY A 152 -23.26 6.72 0.90
C GLY A 152 -22.05 7.56 0.49
N PHE A 153 -20.83 7.06 0.65
CA PHE A 153 -19.64 7.67 0.07
C PHE A 153 -19.54 7.34 -1.42
N HIS A 154 -19.17 8.33 -2.22
CA HIS A 154 -18.65 8.13 -3.56
C HIS A 154 -17.19 7.74 -3.46
N ILE A 155 -16.79 6.61 -4.05
CA ILE A 155 -15.45 6.04 -3.91
C ILE A 155 -14.73 6.14 -5.25
N VAL A 156 -13.57 6.83 -5.26
CA VAL A 156 -12.68 6.94 -6.41
C VAL A 156 -11.37 6.19 -6.11
N TRP A 157 -10.95 5.29 -7.00
CA TRP A 157 -9.70 4.55 -6.87
C TRP A 157 -8.74 4.94 -8.00
N ILE A 158 -7.62 5.55 -7.64
CA ILE A 158 -6.54 5.95 -8.57
C ILE A 158 -5.34 5.09 -8.28
N SER A 159 -4.88 4.29 -9.25
CA SER A 159 -3.78 3.35 -9.05
C SER A 159 -2.72 3.47 -10.12
N ASN A 160 -1.46 3.56 -9.68
CA ASN A 160 -0.27 3.40 -10.51
C ASN A 160 0.41 2.04 -10.29
N GLN A 161 -0.24 1.11 -9.57
CA GLN A 161 0.28 -0.25 -9.41
C GLN A 161 0.24 -1.03 -10.72
N GLU A 162 1.20 -1.94 -10.86
CA GLU A 162 1.45 -2.67 -12.10
C GLU A 162 0.57 -3.91 -12.31
N ASP A 163 -0.01 -4.43 -11.24
CA ASP A 163 -0.83 -5.64 -11.30
C ASP A 163 -2.31 -5.32 -11.05
N THR A 164 -3.09 -5.41 -12.11
CA THR A 164 -4.53 -5.19 -12.04
C THR A 164 -5.27 -6.35 -11.38
N ALA A 165 -4.69 -7.55 -11.34
CA ALA A 165 -5.34 -8.72 -10.74
C ALA A 165 -5.36 -8.65 -9.21
N ILE A 166 -4.29 -8.13 -8.60
CA ILE A 166 -4.19 -7.97 -7.15
C ILE A 166 -5.21 -6.95 -6.61
N HIS A 167 -5.58 -5.96 -7.44
CA HIS A 167 -6.42 -4.84 -7.02
C HIS A 167 -7.86 -4.92 -7.53
N ALA A 168 -8.14 -5.85 -8.44
CA ALA A 168 -9.47 -6.01 -8.99
C ALA A 168 -10.53 -6.23 -7.89
N GLU A 169 -10.17 -6.97 -6.85
CA GLU A 169 -11.02 -7.25 -5.71
C GLU A 169 -11.41 -5.98 -4.93
N TYR A 170 -10.45 -5.10 -4.64
CA TYR A 170 -10.70 -3.86 -3.88
C TYR A 170 -11.35 -2.77 -4.71
N GLN A 171 -11.02 -2.72 -6.00
CA GLN A 171 -11.57 -1.75 -6.94
C GLN A 171 -13.06 -1.96 -7.21
N THR A 172 -13.61 -3.13 -6.94
CA THR A 172 -15.04 -3.44 -7.18
C THR A 172 -16.00 -2.65 -6.30
N PHE A 173 -15.54 -2.09 -5.17
CA PHE A 173 -16.33 -1.19 -4.33
C PHE A 173 -16.34 0.25 -4.83
N SER A 174 -15.40 0.64 -5.71
CA SER A 174 -15.30 2.01 -6.17
C SER A 174 -16.30 2.33 -7.27
N ASP A 175 -16.73 3.59 -7.29
CA ASP A 175 -17.61 4.14 -8.32
C ASP A 175 -16.82 4.54 -9.56
N GLU A 176 -15.57 4.99 -9.36
CA GLU A 176 -14.64 5.36 -10.42
C GLU A 176 -13.29 4.70 -10.20
N ASN A 177 -12.72 4.13 -11.29
CA ASN A 177 -11.42 3.47 -11.28
C ASN A 177 -10.50 4.06 -12.36
N VAL A 178 -9.35 4.58 -11.93
CA VAL A 178 -8.30 5.11 -12.80
C VAL A 178 -7.05 4.26 -12.65
N SER A 179 -6.75 3.42 -13.65
CA SER A 179 -5.55 2.59 -13.69
C SER A 179 -4.53 3.19 -14.66
N LEU A 180 -3.38 3.60 -14.15
CA LEU A 180 -2.34 4.34 -14.88
C LEU A 180 -1.21 3.45 -15.42
N ASN A 181 -1.15 2.20 -14.97
CA ASN A 181 -0.05 1.27 -15.27
C ASN A 181 -0.52 -0.13 -15.73
N ARG A 182 -1.52 -0.17 -16.60
CA ARG A 182 -2.20 -1.42 -17.04
C ARG A 182 -1.33 -2.43 -17.78
N LYS A 183 -0.23 -2.00 -18.38
CA LYS A 183 0.63 -2.83 -19.25
C LYS A 183 1.99 -3.11 -18.62
N GLY A 184 2.22 -2.64 -17.40
CA GLY A 184 3.47 -2.85 -16.70
C GLY A 184 3.53 -4.26 -16.12
N GLY A 185 4.64 -4.90 -16.07
CA GLY A 185 4.97 -5.99 -15.17
C GLY A 185 5.84 -5.42 -14.05
N ARG A 186 6.46 -6.28 -13.26
CA ARG A 186 7.37 -5.88 -12.15
C ARG A 186 8.50 -4.92 -12.56
N SER A 187 8.82 -4.85 -13.85
CA SER A 187 9.81 -3.95 -14.45
C SER A 187 9.18 -2.68 -15.07
N SER A 188 7.92 -2.36 -14.76
CA SER A 188 7.31 -1.11 -15.22
C SER A 188 8.09 0.10 -14.76
N ALA A 189 8.33 1.04 -15.66
CA ALA A 189 8.92 2.35 -15.37
C ALA A 189 7.85 3.45 -15.20
N SER A 190 6.62 3.09 -14.80
CA SER A 190 5.59 4.08 -14.53
C SER A 190 5.94 4.91 -13.32
N MET A 191 5.89 6.23 -13.44
CA MET A 191 6.20 7.18 -12.36
C MET A 191 4.92 7.61 -11.64
N ASP A 192 4.99 7.78 -10.32
CA ASP A 192 3.84 8.11 -9.48
C ASP A 192 3.33 9.55 -9.67
N GLU A 193 4.09 10.43 -10.31
CA GLU A 193 3.59 11.77 -10.67
C GLU A 193 2.31 11.74 -11.52
N LYS A 194 2.03 10.62 -12.20
CA LYS A 194 0.81 10.44 -12.99
C LYS A 194 -0.46 10.46 -12.17
N VAL A 195 -0.39 10.14 -10.88
CA VAL A 195 -1.57 10.18 -10.00
C VAL A 195 -2.01 11.60 -9.66
N LEU A 196 -1.10 12.59 -9.75
CA LEU A 196 -1.35 13.95 -9.29
C LEU A 196 -2.47 14.68 -10.07
N PRO A 197 -2.48 14.68 -11.41
CA PRO A 197 -3.58 15.28 -12.17
C PRO A 197 -4.91 14.54 -11.95
N GLU A 198 -4.87 13.23 -11.75
CA GLU A 198 -6.09 12.46 -11.49
C GLU A 198 -6.64 12.75 -10.10
N LEU A 199 -5.77 12.91 -9.08
CA LEU A 199 -6.16 13.33 -7.75
C LEU A 199 -6.79 14.73 -7.77
N ALA A 200 -6.18 15.69 -8.47
CA ALA A 200 -6.74 17.03 -8.61
C ALA A 200 -8.12 16.99 -9.27
N SER A 201 -8.27 16.23 -10.37
CA SER A 201 -9.55 16.06 -11.06
C SER A 201 -10.61 15.40 -10.18
N ALA A 202 -10.24 14.39 -9.37
CA ALA A 202 -11.15 13.73 -8.45
C ALA A 202 -11.61 14.68 -7.33
N LEU A 203 -10.71 15.52 -6.81
CA LEU A 203 -11.03 16.51 -5.80
C LEU A 203 -11.92 17.64 -6.33
N GLU A 204 -11.71 18.09 -7.57
CA GLU A 204 -12.58 19.08 -8.23
C GLU A 204 -14.01 18.58 -8.41
N LYS A 205 -14.19 17.28 -8.64
CA LYS A 205 -15.48 16.62 -8.80
C LYS A 205 -16.10 16.18 -7.46
N ALA A 206 -15.32 16.20 -6.39
CA ALA A 206 -15.77 15.72 -5.08
C ALA A 206 -16.97 16.51 -4.58
N HIS A 207 -18.01 15.80 -4.19
CA HIS A 207 -19.24 16.38 -3.65
C HIS A 207 -19.84 15.44 -2.59
N GLY A 208 -20.53 16.02 -1.62
CA GLY A 208 -21.14 15.22 -0.56
C GLY A 208 -20.09 14.47 0.26
N LYS A 209 -20.20 13.15 0.33
CA LYS A 209 -19.25 12.26 1.02
C LYS A 209 -18.40 11.55 -0.03
N THR A 210 -17.11 11.84 -0.07
CA THR A 210 -16.19 11.28 -1.07
C THR A 210 -14.97 10.63 -0.39
N LEU A 211 -14.62 9.43 -0.83
CA LEU A 211 -13.37 8.75 -0.49
C LEU A 211 -12.53 8.61 -1.76
N ILE A 212 -11.35 9.21 -1.77
CA ILE A 212 -10.39 9.08 -2.87
C ILE A 212 -9.22 8.23 -2.37
N ILE A 213 -8.97 7.09 -3.01
CA ILE A 213 -7.85 6.21 -2.72
C ILE A 213 -6.81 6.41 -3.81
N VAL A 214 -5.59 6.74 -3.43
CA VAL A 214 -4.43 6.88 -4.32
C VAL A 214 -3.44 5.79 -3.98
N HIS A 215 -3.25 4.82 -4.88
CA HIS A 215 -2.37 3.68 -4.69
C HIS A 215 -1.12 3.83 -5.56
N LEU A 216 0.01 4.05 -4.91
CA LEU A 216 1.30 4.34 -5.54
C LEU A 216 2.06 3.04 -5.84
N ILE A 217 2.90 3.07 -6.88
CA ILE A 217 3.89 2.02 -7.08
C ILE A 217 5.05 2.13 -6.08
N GLY A 218 5.22 3.30 -5.49
CA GLY A 218 6.12 3.58 -4.38
C GLY A 218 7.55 3.11 -4.60
N LEU A 219 8.06 2.37 -3.61
CA LEU A 219 9.40 1.80 -3.60
C LEU A 219 9.39 0.30 -3.94
N HIS A 220 8.45 -0.14 -4.79
CA HIS A 220 8.42 -1.52 -5.28
C HIS A 220 9.79 -1.92 -5.88
N PRO A 221 10.30 -3.15 -5.68
CA PRO A 221 11.58 -3.62 -6.20
C PRO A 221 11.83 -3.24 -7.66
N HIS A 222 13.13 -3.17 -8.05
CA HIS A 222 13.70 -2.44 -9.17
C HIS A 222 13.74 -0.93 -8.92
N PHE A 223 14.28 -0.54 -7.77
CA PHE A 223 14.32 0.83 -7.26
C PHE A 223 14.79 1.88 -8.28
N SER A 224 15.75 1.54 -9.16
CA SER A 224 16.22 2.42 -10.24
C SER A 224 15.14 2.84 -11.25
N LEU A 225 13.99 2.15 -11.26
CA LEU A 225 12.84 2.50 -12.09
C LEU A 225 11.79 3.34 -11.34
N ARG A 226 12.04 3.69 -10.07
CA ARG A 226 11.08 4.39 -9.20
C ARG A 226 11.37 5.87 -9.06
N TYR A 227 12.32 6.42 -9.80
CA TYR A 227 12.67 7.85 -9.83
C TYR A 227 13.21 8.27 -11.19
N PRO A 228 13.14 9.55 -11.58
CA PRO A 228 13.71 10.07 -12.82
C PRO A 228 15.24 9.87 -12.85
N HIS A 229 15.78 9.46 -14.00
CA HIS A 229 17.21 9.15 -14.16
C HIS A 229 18.15 10.32 -13.91
N ASP A 230 17.67 11.55 -14.03
CA ASP A 230 18.43 12.78 -13.77
C ASP A 230 18.38 13.24 -12.30
N LEU A 231 17.56 12.59 -11.46
CA LEU A 231 17.51 12.87 -10.03
C LEU A 231 18.88 12.60 -9.39
N LYS A 232 19.41 13.59 -8.70
CA LYS A 232 20.69 13.49 -8.00
C LYS A 232 20.47 13.40 -6.50
N PRO A 233 21.32 12.63 -5.77
CA PRO A 233 21.31 12.62 -4.33
C PRO A 233 21.69 14.02 -3.80
N ASN A 234 21.11 14.38 -2.66
CA ASN A 234 21.45 15.58 -1.89
C ASN A 234 22.31 15.26 -0.66
N TRP A 235 23.03 14.12 -0.72
CA TRP A 235 23.96 13.62 0.30
C TRP A 235 25.28 13.18 -0.30
N ASP A 236 26.33 13.07 0.55
CA ASP A 236 27.63 12.58 0.14
C ASP A 236 27.59 11.06 -0.12
N GLU A 237 28.22 10.61 -1.19
CA GLU A 237 28.31 9.18 -1.52
C GLU A 237 29.10 8.35 -0.48
N ASN A 238 29.95 8.98 0.34
CA ASN A 238 30.73 8.35 1.39
C ASN A 238 30.25 8.69 2.80
N ASP A 239 28.96 8.96 2.96
CA ASP A 239 28.33 9.29 4.22
C ASP A 239 28.33 8.14 5.24
N GLU A 240 27.79 8.44 6.43
CA GLU A 240 27.67 7.49 7.53
C GLU A 240 26.81 6.26 7.20
N VAL A 241 25.78 6.41 6.31
CA VAL A 241 24.96 5.29 5.88
C VAL A 241 25.79 4.28 5.11
N LYS A 242 26.64 4.75 4.19
CA LYS A 242 27.54 3.87 3.43
C LYS A 242 28.58 3.22 4.35
N GLN A 243 29.06 3.95 5.36
CA GLN A 243 29.97 3.38 6.34
C GLN A 243 29.28 2.31 7.20
N MET A 244 28.05 2.57 7.64
CA MET A 244 27.24 1.59 8.37
C MET A 244 27.05 0.30 7.55
N LEU A 245 26.67 0.40 6.28
CA LEU A 245 26.49 -0.76 5.41
C LEU A 245 27.78 -1.57 5.25
N LYS A 246 28.91 -0.90 5.08
CA LYS A 246 30.23 -1.57 5.03
C LYS A 246 30.57 -2.28 6.34
N ASN A 247 30.36 -1.61 7.47
CA ASN A 247 30.61 -2.16 8.80
C ASN A 247 29.74 -3.37 9.11
N ASN A 248 28.49 -3.36 8.61
CA ASN A 248 27.55 -4.49 8.69
C ASN A 248 27.86 -5.60 7.67
N GLY A 249 28.96 -5.51 6.90
CA GLY A 249 29.35 -6.53 5.93
C GLY A 249 28.45 -6.62 4.70
N GLN A 250 27.67 -5.55 4.40
CA GLN A 250 26.73 -5.57 3.28
C GLN A 250 27.46 -5.69 1.94
N SER A 251 26.93 -6.53 1.06
CA SER A 251 27.45 -6.73 -0.29
C SER A 251 27.46 -5.42 -1.10
N LEU A 252 28.37 -5.29 -2.06
CA LEU A 252 28.44 -4.12 -2.95
C LEU A 252 27.11 -3.92 -3.72
N ARG A 253 26.43 -5.03 -4.06
CA ARG A 253 25.13 -5.00 -4.68
C ARG A 253 24.10 -4.31 -3.76
N ASN A 254 24.04 -4.68 -2.49
CA ASN A 254 23.09 -4.10 -1.54
C ASN A 254 23.44 -2.66 -1.19
N GLN A 255 24.72 -2.28 -1.13
CA GLN A 255 25.12 -0.88 -1.01
C GLN A 255 24.62 -0.02 -2.19
N LEU A 256 24.66 -0.55 -3.42
CA LEU A 256 24.11 0.12 -4.60
C LEU A 256 22.59 0.21 -4.54
N LEU A 257 21.91 -0.90 -4.21
CA LEU A 257 20.45 -0.94 -4.09
C LEU A 257 19.94 0.01 -3.01
N LYS A 258 20.68 0.16 -1.89
CA LYS A 258 20.35 1.14 -0.85
C LYS A 258 20.38 2.57 -1.37
N SER A 259 21.39 2.92 -2.17
CA SER A 259 21.46 4.26 -2.79
C SER A 259 20.29 4.50 -3.75
N GLN A 260 19.91 3.48 -4.53
CA GLN A 260 18.74 3.56 -5.41
C GLN A 260 17.42 3.66 -4.62
N TYR A 261 17.31 2.93 -3.52
CA TYR A 261 16.16 2.99 -2.62
C TYR A 261 15.99 4.39 -2.02
N ASP A 262 17.08 5.00 -1.54
CA ASP A 262 17.04 6.34 -0.96
C ASP A 262 16.73 7.44 -2.00
N LEU A 263 17.19 7.27 -3.26
CA LEU A 263 16.78 8.15 -4.36
C LEU A 263 15.28 7.99 -4.70
N ALA A 264 14.78 6.76 -4.70
CA ALA A 264 13.36 6.50 -4.88
C ALA A 264 12.55 7.12 -3.74
N MET A 265 13.06 7.06 -2.48
CA MET A 265 12.45 7.72 -1.32
C MET A 265 12.40 9.24 -1.49
N LEU A 266 13.49 9.85 -1.95
CA LEU A 266 13.56 11.31 -2.22
C LEU A 266 12.56 11.73 -3.31
N TYR A 267 12.36 10.90 -4.32
CA TYR A 267 11.32 11.15 -5.31
C TYR A 267 9.91 11.00 -4.72
N GLN A 268 9.68 9.96 -3.94
CA GLN A 268 8.40 9.74 -3.27
C GLN A 268 8.04 10.85 -2.28
N ASP A 269 9.02 11.45 -1.61
CA ASP A 269 8.81 12.67 -0.80
C ASP A 269 8.15 13.78 -1.61
N THR A 270 8.60 13.99 -2.85
CA THR A 270 8.00 14.98 -3.75
C THR A 270 6.56 14.61 -4.13
N ILE A 271 6.28 13.35 -4.37
CA ILE A 271 4.93 12.88 -4.72
C ILE A 271 3.98 13.02 -3.52
N LEU A 272 4.39 12.56 -2.34
CA LEU A 272 3.59 12.65 -1.13
C LEU A 272 3.30 14.10 -0.73
N ALA A 273 4.31 14.97 -0.76
CA ALA A 273 4.12 16.39 -0.51
C ALA A 273 3.10 17.00 -1.48
N LYS A 274 3.19 16.69 -2.77
CA LYS A 274 2.22 17.18 -3.77
C LYS A 274 0.81 16.62 -3.57
N THR A 275 0.65 15.34 -3.20
CA THR A 275 -0.69 14.82 -2.88
C THR A 275 -1.32 15.55 -1.70
N PHE A 276 -0.50 15.88 -0.68
CA PHE A 276 -0.93 16.69 0.46
C PHE A 276 -1.30 18.12 0.05
N GLU A 277 -0.43 18.82 -0.69
CA GLU A 277 -0.64 20.19 -1.17
C GLU A 277 -1.92 20.31 -2.00
N ILE A 278 -2.10 19.43 -3.00
CA ILE A 278 -3.32 19.35 -3.83
C ILE A 278 -4.55 19.13 -2.97
N THR A 279 -4.49 18.23 -2.00
CA THR A 279 -5.63 17.94 -1.09
C THR A 279 -5.95 19.19 -0.24
N LYS A 280 -4.94 19.85 0.29
CA LYS A 280 -5.10 21.05 1.11
C LYS A 280 -5.67 22.24 0.30
N GLU A 281 -5.18 22.46 -0.91
CA GLU A 281 -5.68 23.52 -1.81
C GLU A 281 -7.16 23.37 -2.13
N HIS A 282 -7.63 22.12 -2.34
CA HIS A 282 -9.04 21.82 -2.61
C HIS A 282 -9.91 21.77 -1.34
N SER A 283 -9.32 21.91 -0.16
CA SER A 283 -10.02 21.89 1.11
C SER A 283 -10.79 23.17 1.44
N ALA A 284 -10.70 24.22 0.62
CA ALA A 284 -11.29 25.52 0.90
C ALA A 284 -12.82 25.44 1.06
N GLY A 285 -13.28 25.50 2.31
CA GLY A 285 -14.69 25.53 2.68
C GLY A 285 -15.37 24.16 2.89
N GLN A 286 -14.63 23.05 2.76
CA GLN A 286 -15.14 21.70 3.04
C GLN A 286 -14.26 20.92 4.03
N PRO A 287 -14.84 20.02 4.85
CA PRO A 287 -14.08 19.12 5.70
C PRO A 287 -13.29 18.12 4.84
N VAL A 288 -11.96 18.15 4.98
CA VAL A 288 -11.05 17.24 4.26
C VAL A 288 -10.08 16.59 5.24
N SER A 289 -9.79 15.32 5.01
CA SER A 289 -8.74 14.58 5.70
C SER A 289 -7.82 13.94 4.67
N TRP A 290 -6.51 13.96 4.95
CA TRP A 290 -5.47 13.28 4.18
C TRP A 290 -4.78 12.26 5.07
N VAL A 291 -4.67 11.03 4.61
CA VAL A 291 -4.06 9.88 5.30
C VAL A 291 -3.02 9.28 4.40
N TYR A 292 -1.83 9.03 4.92
CA TYR A 292 -0.80 8.28 4.23
C TYR A 292 -0.23 7.17 5.10
N LEU A 293 -0.05 5.99 4.51
CA LEU A 293 0.74 4.91 5.05
C LEU A 293 1.37 4.10 3.91
N SER A 294 2.45 3.37 4.21
CA SER A 294 2.89 2.29 3.33
C SER A 294 2.16 1.00 3.69
N ASP A 295 1.90 0.17 2.69
CA ASP A 295 1.29 -1.15 2.88
C ASP A 295 2.16 -2.07 3.74
N HIS A 296 3.46 -2.12 3.48
CA HIS A 296 4.49 -2.77 4.28
C HIS A 296 5.82 -2.02 4.18
N GLY A 297 6.78 -2.43 5.00
CA GLY A 297 8.14 -1.91 4.94
C GLY A 297 9.05 -2.71 3.99
N ALA A 298 10.33 -2.41 4.05
CA ALA A 298 11.38 -3.16 3.36
C ALA A 298 12.58 -3.34 4.28
N GLU A 299 13.26 -4.48 4.19
CA GLU A 299 14.63 -4.58 4.70
C GLU A 299 15.56 -3.80 3.77
N THR A 300 16.43 -2.99 4.35
CA THR A 300 17.26 -2.03 3.62
C THR A 300 18.74 -2.16 3.98
N GLY A 301 19.18 -3.38 4.29
CA GLY A 301 20.54 -3.71 4.65
C GLY A 301 20.93 -3.29 6.08
N ARG A 302 19.96 -3.02 6.95
CA ARG A 302 20.21 -2.68 8.35
C ARG A 302 20.40 -3.89 9.22
N ARG A 303 19.61 -4.93 8.98
CA ARG A 303 19.50 -6.13 9.82
C ARG A 303 19.98 -7.40 9.12
N ASP A 304 19.87 -7.43 7.79
CA ASP A 304 20.24 -8.58 6.98
C ASP A 304 20.84 -8.11 5.65
N ASP A 305 21.64 -8.94 4.97
CA ASP A 305 22.17 -8.65 3.61
C ASP A 305 21.08 -8.84 2.56
N LEU A 306 19.98 -8.09 2.74
CA LEU A 306 18.77 -8.13 1.93
C LEU A 306 18.29 -6.71 1.62
N MET A 307 17.79 -6.52 0.40
CA MET A 307 17.09 -5.30 -0.02
C MET A 307 15.73 -5.66 -0.60
N GLY A 308 14.65 -5.30 0.13
CA GLY A 308 13.27 -5.56 -0.29
C GLY A 308 12.41 -6.24 0.78
N HIS A 309 11.46 -7.07 0.36
CA HIS A 309 10.53 -7.74 1.26
C HIS A 309 11.26 -8.67 2.24
N SER A 310 10.91 -8.58 3.51
CA SER A 310 11.45 -9.46 4.55
C SER A 310 10.35 -9.88 5.52
N SER A 311 10.21 -11.19 5.69
CA SER A 311 9.34 -11.77 6.72
C SER A 311 10.07 -11.99 8.05
N THR A 312 11.40 -11.86 8.06
CA THR A 312 12.29 -12.26 9.15
C THR A 312 12.92 -11.10 9.90
N THR A 313 12.77 -9.87 9.39
CA THR A 313 13.31 -8.66 10.02
C THR A 313 12.22 -7.62 10.25
N LEU A 314 12.37 -6.76 11.26
CA LEU A 314 11.47 -5.65 11.52
C LEU A 314 11.36 -4.68 10.34
N GLY A 315 12.41 -4.58 9.52
CA GLY A 315 12.41 -3.72 8.34
C GLY A 315 11.23 -3.96 7.41
N GLY A 316 10.84 -5.23 7.19
CA GLY A 316 9.70 -5.59 6.36
C GLY A 316 8.33 -5.14 6.90
N TYR A 317 8.27 -4.77 8.17
CA TYR A 317 7.02 -4.39 8.86
C TYR A 317 6.99 -2.93 9.30
N THR A 318 8.14 -2.24 9.32
CA THR A 318 8.25 -0.85 9.77
C THR A 318 7.77 0.11 8.69
N ILE A 319 6.66 0.80 8.92
CA ILE A 319 6.03 1.69 7.96
C ILE A 319 5.94 3.13 8.47
N PRO A 320 5.90 4.15 7.60
CA PRO A 320 5.43 5.49 7.95
C PRO A 320 3.91 5.50 8.08
N PHE A 321 3.41 6.39 8.95
CA PHE A 321 2.01 6.75 9.03
C PHE A 321 1.89 8.25 9.27
N LEU A 322 1.16 8.94 8.37
CA LEU A 322 0.94 10.39 8.39
C LEU A 322 -0.55 10.68 8.31
N PHE A 323 -0.98 11.72 9.01
CA PHE A 323 -2.37 12.16 9.02
C PHE A 323 -2.46 13.68 9.04
N TRP A 324 -3.41 14.22 8.30
CA TRP A 324 -3.77 15.64 8.36
C TRP A 324 -5.28 15.82 8.16
N THR A 325 -5.84 16.83 8.82
CA THR A 325 -7.22 17.23 8.58
C THR A 325 -7.43 18.72 8.90
N ASN A 326 -8.34 19.36 8.16
CA ASN A 326 -8.82 20.70 8.48
C ASN A 326 -10.11 20.68 9.33
N ARG A 327 -10.58 19.52 9.72
CA ARG A 327 -11.84 19.34 10.46
C ARG A 327 -11.72 19.83 11.90
N PRO A 328 -12.57 20.79 12.33
CA PRO A 328 -12.51 21.31 13.69
C PRO A 328 -13.10 20.36 14.75
N ASP A 329 -13.88 19.36 14.32
CA ASP A 329 -14.49 18.35 15.21
C ASP A 329 -13.52 17.20 15.54
N VAL A 330 -12.42 17.07 14.83
CA VAL A 330 -11.35 16.15 15.17
C VAL A 330 -10.41 16.86 16.15
N LYS A 331 -10.52 16.52 17.42
CA LYS A 331 -9.63 17.07 18.46
C LYS A 331 -8.23 16.50 18.30
N LEU A 332 -7.37 17.26 17.63
CA LEU A 332 -5.97 16.91 17.48
C LEU A 332 -5.19 17.48 18.66
N ILE A 333 -4.97 16.66 19.69
CA ILE A 333 -3.92 16.92 20.66
C ILE A 333 -2.64 16.30 20.08
N ALA A 334 -1.97 17.08 19.21
CA ALA A 334 -0.85 16.60 18.38
C ALA A 334 0.21 15.83 19.19
N GLU A 335 0.62 16.36 20.33
CA GLU A 335 1.65 15.72 21.17
C GLU A 335 1.25 14.33 21.67
N ASP A 336 -0.01 14.11 21.95
CA ASP A 336 -0.49 12.83 22.46
C ASP A 336 -0.71 11.82 21.33
N LEU A 337 -1.23 12.26 20.19
CA LEU A 337 -1.46 11.40 19.02
C LEU A 337 -0.14 10.87 18.43
N GLU A 338 0.88 11.71 18.29
CA GLU A 338 2.17 11.27 17.76
C GLU A 338 2.89 10.24 18.63
N LYS A 339 2.63 10.23 19.95
CA LYS A 339 3.16 9.23 20.87
C LYS A 339 2.47 7.89 20.76
N ARG A 340 1.24 7.85 20.20
CA ARG A 340 0.50 6.62 20.02
C ARG A 340 1.13 5.81 18.88
N PRO A 341 1.56 4.57 19.11
CA PRO A 341 1.95 3.70 18.02
C PRO A 341 0.76 3.44 17.10
N PHE A 342 1.04 3.13 15.83
CA PHE A 342 0.02 2.79 14.83
C PHE A 342 0.27 1.40 14.26
N ARG A 343 -0.79 0.69 13.89
CA ARG A 343 -0.72 -0.57 13.17
C ARG A 343 -1.65 -0.57 11.97
N GLY A 344 -1.12 -1.05 10.82
CA GLY A 344 -1.80 -0.97 9.54
C GLY A 344 -3.14 -1.71 9.49
N ASP A 345 -3.26 -2.84 10.18
CA ASP A 345 -4.51 -3.61 10.27
C ASP A 345 -5.62 -2.93 11.10
N TRP A 346 -5.32 -1.79 11.72
CA TRP A 346 -6.32 -0.95 12.38
C TRP A 346 -6.72 0.30 11.57
N LEU A 347 -6.21 0.44 10.36
CA LEU A 347 -6.59 1.53 9.45
C LEU A 347 -8.10 1.60 9.25
N SER A 348 -8.75 0.46 9.03
CA SER A 348 -10.20 0.38 8.82
C SER A 348 -11.01 1.01 9.95
N TYR A 349 -10.60 0.82 11.20
CA TYR A 349 -11.27 1.40 12.37
C TYR A 349 -11.08 2.93 12.44
N MET A 350 -9.89 3.41 12.13
CA MET A 350 -9.62 4.85 12.06
C MET A 350 -10.41 5.52 10.92
N LEU A 351 -10.52 4.86 9.78
CA LEU A 351 -11.31 5.37 8.65
C LEU A 351 -12.80 5.49 8.99
N LEU A 352 -13.37 4.56 9.78
CA LEU A 352 -14.75 4.70 10.29
C LEU A 352 -14.90 5.96 11.16
N ASP A 353 -13.95 6.23 12.06
CA ASP A 353 -13.97 7.44 12.90
C ASP A 353 -13.87 8.72 12.05
N ILE A 354 -12.95 8.76 11.09
CA ILE A 354 -12.82 9.91 10.17
C ILE A 354 -14.13 10.12 9.41
N ALA A 355 -14.75 9.04 8.93
CA ALA A 355 -16.00 9.10 8.17
C ALA A 355 -17.23 9.43 9.03
N GLY A 356 -17.14 9.31 10.36
CA GLY A 356 -18.27 9.42 11.27
C GLY A 356 -19.23 8.24 11.17
N ILE A 357 -18.76 7.09 10.70
CA ILE A 357 -19.56 5.87 10.57
C ILE A 357 -19.54 5.14 11.92
N GLN A 358 -20.70 5.03 12.57
CA GLN A 358 -20.84 4.30 13.82
C GLN A 358 -21.34 2.87 13.55
N CYS A 359 -20.80 1.93 14.30
CA CYS A 359 -21.09 0.51 14.15
C CYS A 359 -21.54 -0.14 15.47
N LYS A 360 -22.28 -1.26 15.38
CA LYS A 360 -22.71 -2.06 16.52
C LYS A 360 -21.55 -2.77 17.25
N PHE A 361 -20.41 -2.92 16.60
CA PHE A 361 -19.23 -3.54 17.21
C PHE A 361 -18.31 -2.48 17.84
N PRO A 362 -17.63 -2.79 18.95
CA PRO A 362 -16.70 -1.87 19.58
C PRO A 362 -15.42 -1.75 18.75
N TYR A 363 -15.02 -0.53 18.43
CA TYR A 363 -13.78 -0.26 17.67
C TYR A 363 -12.98 0.94 18.20
N ALA A 364 -13.51 1.65 19.19
CA ALA A 364 -12.88 2.84 19.73
C ALA A 364 -11.43 2.59 20.21
N GLU A 365 -11.17 1.45 20.84
CA GLU A 365 -9.83 1.07 21.32
C GLU A 365 -8.83 0.81 20.20
N LYS A 366 -9.31 0.55 18.98
CA LYS A 366 -8.47 0.29 17.80
C LYS A 366 -8.32 1.53 16.89
N SER A 367 -9.14 2.56 17.06
CA SER A 367 -9.04 3.78 16.27
C SER A 367 -8.00 4.74 16.84
N TRP A 368 -6.94 5.01 16.07
CA TRP A 368 -5.81 5.86 16.47
C TRP A 368 -6.23 7.27 16.89
N LEU A 369 -7.32 7.79 16.33
CA LEU A 369 -7.86 9.13 16.67
C LEU A 369 -8.73 9.14 17.93
N ASN A 370 -9.21 7.98 18.37
CA ASN A 370 -10.15 7.89 19.48
C ASN A 370 -9.46 8.13 20.83
N GLU A 371 -10.15 8.78 21.77
CA GLU A 371 -9.63 9.01 23.12
C GLU A 371 -9.43 7.70 23.91
N ASN A 372 -10.22 6.67 23.60
CA ASN A 372 -10.14 5.34 24.21
C ASN A 372 -9.12 4.41 23.53
N TYR A 373 -8.26 4.94 22.65
CA TYR A 373 -7.26 4.14 21.94
C TYR A 373 -6.38 3.35 22.89
N LEU A 374 -6.31 2.03 22.69
CA LEU A 374 -5.51 1.11 23.51
C LEU A 374 -4.52 0.35 22.63
N TRP A 375 -3.25 0.70 22.72
CA TRP A 375 -2.20 0.04 21.95
C TRP A 375 -2.02 -1.43 22.34
N THR A 376 -2.02 -2.29 21.34
CA THR A 376 -1.60 -3.68 21.47
C THR A 376 -0.59 -3.99 20.36
N GLU A 377 0.63 -4.34 20.74
CA GLU A 377 1.67 -4.65 19.77
C GLU A 377 1.31 -5.92 18.98
N PRO A 378 1.45 -5.92 17.63
CA PRO A 378 1.24 -7.12 16.84
C PRO A 378 2.17 -8.25 17.28
N LYS A 379 1.64 -9.49 17.29
CA LYS A 379 2.38 -10.66 17.75
C LYS A 379 3.66 -10.87 16.94
N GLU A 380 3.58 -10.71 15.63
CA GLU A 380 4.70 -10.82 14.70
C GLU A 380 5.82 -9.85 15.06
N ILE A 381 5.48 -8.60 15.39
CA ILE A 381 6.45 -7.58 15.79
C ILE A 381 7.11 -7.93 17.13
N THR A 382 6.32 -8.42 18.09
CA THR A 382 6.85 -8.87 19.37
C THR A 382 7.86 -10.02 19.22
N GLU A 383 7.57 -10.97 18.34
CA GLU A 383 8.45 -12.11 18.05
C GLU A 383 9.75 -11.67 17.36
N LEU A 384 9.64 -10.79 16.35
CA LEU A 384 10.81 -10.26 15.63
C LEU A 384 11.72 -9.43 16.56
N LYS A 385 11.17 -8.57 17.41
CA LYS A 385 11.96 -7.82 18.40
C LYS A 385 12.71 -8.72 19.37
N LYS A 386 12.12 -9.84 19.79
CA LYS A 386 12.82 -10.83 20.63
C LYS A 386 13.98 -11.49 19.87
N HIS A 387 13.76 -11.79 18.60
CA HIS A 387 14.80 -12.42 17.75
C HIS A 387 15.98 -11.46 17.53
N GLU A 388 15.72 -10.19 17.18
CA GLU A 388 16.78 -9.19 16.97
C GLU A 388 17.59 -8.95 18.25
N LYS A 389 16.94 -8.81 19.42
CA LYS A 389 17.67 -8.67 20.70
C LYS A 389 18.56 -9.87 21.04
N ASN A 390 18.16 -11.06 20.67
CA ASN A 390 18.98 -12.27 20.90
C ASN A 390 20.20 -12.32 19.95
N GLN A 391 20.12 -11.70 18.76
CA GLN A 391 21.27 -11.60 17.86
C GLN A 391 22.30 -10.54 18.28
N GLU A 392 21.89 -9.47 18.96
CA GLU A 392 22.79 -8.45 19.53
C GLU A 392 23.60 -8.94 20.74
N ILE A 393 23.24 -10.08 21.33
CA ILE A 393 23.90 -10.66 22.54
C ILE A 393 24.98 -11.69 22.15
N TYR A 394 25.12 -12.07 20.88
CA TYR A 394 26.16 -12.98 20.37
C TYR A 394 27.10 -12.27 19.39
#